data_739ef83e9b56aa958569646b9acffb5d
#
_entry.id   739ef83e9b56aa958569646b9acffb5d
#
_cell.length_a   1.000
_cell.length_b   1.000
_cell.length_c   1.000
_cell.angle_alpha   90.00
_cell.angle_beta   90.00
_cell.angle_gamma   90.00
#
_symmetry.space_group_name_H-M   'P 1'
#
loop_
_entity.id
_entity.type
_entity.pdbx_description
1 polymer ?
#
loop_
_entity_poly.entity_id
_entity_poly.type
_entity_poly.pdbx_seq_one_letter_code
_entity_poly.pdbx_strand_id
1 'polypeptide(L)'
;KNFFKGLKKIPRFKSRKRSMPKFYQDNVKIQFSNTHVKLEGFSSSRKANKQKLNWVRLAEHGRISTDAKYMNPRISFDGLNWWISVCVEFPDCKEILNDDGVGIDLGIKDLAVCSDAVKYKNINKSQKVKKLEKQKRRLQRSISRSYEKNKKGESYCKTNNVIKKEKLLLKRNHRLTNIRKNYLNQTISEIVNRKPRFICIEDLNVSGMMKNRHLSKVVQEQGFFLFRKQLEYKCSDKGIQLIVADRFYPSSKLCSCCGKIKEDLKLSDRIY
;
A
#
# COMPACT_ATOMS: atom_id res chain seq x y z
N LYS A 1 22.62 18.43 1.15
CA LYS A 1 22.85 18.83 -0.28
C LYS A 1 21.59 19.49 -0.89
N ASN A 2 20.38 18.89 -0.82
CA ASN A 2 19.18 19.42 -1.48
C ASN A 2 18.66 20.76 -0.87
N PHE A 3 18.91 21.02 0.41
CA PHE A 3 18.60 22.30 1.04
C PHE A 3 19.47 23.43 0.45
N PHE A 4 20.78 23.22 0.37
CA PHE A 4 21.72 24.21 -0.18
C PHE A 4 21.51 24.48 -1.69
N LYS A 5 20.83 23.58 -2.39
CA LYS A 5 20.43 23.77 -3.80
C LYS A 5 19.06 24.40 -3.96
N GLY A 6 18.42 24.87 -2.87
CA GLY A 6 17.06 25.44 -2.92
C GLY A 6 15.92 24.45 -3.22
N LEU A 7 16.24 23.14 -3.37
CA LEU A 7 15.26 22.10 -3.75
C LEU A 7 14.38 21.63 -2.58
N LYS A 8 14.76 21.93 -1.33
CA LYS A 8 14.01 21.57 -0.12
C LYS A 8 14.16 22.62 0.96
N LYS A 9 13.12 22.75 1.79
CA LYS A 9 13.12 23.62 2.98
C LYS A 9 14.13 23.12 4.02
N ILE A 10 14.49 23.99 4.98
CA ILE A 10 15.37 23.69 6.11
C ILE A 10 14.98 22.35 6.77
N PRO A 11 15.91 21.42 7.00
CA PRO A 11 15.66 20.18 7.69
C PRO A 11 15.11 20.43 9.10
N ARG A 12 13.98 19.80 9.43
CA ARG A 12 13.39 19.90 10.79
C ARG A 12 13.81 18.69 11.61
N PHE A 13 14.09 18.93 12.87
CA PHE A 13 14.37 17.86 13.84
C PHE A 13 13.20 16.89 13.94
N LYS A 14 13.46 15.60 13.81
CA LYS A 14 12.45 14.55 13.99
C LYS A 14 12.31 14.27 15.49
N SER A 15 11.22 14.72 16.09
CA SER A 15 10.94 14.41 17.49
C SER A 15 10.10 13.13 17.62
N ARG A 16 10.28 12.39 18.73
CA ARG A 16 9.48 11.21 19.07
C ARG A 16 7.97 11.48 19.10
N LYS A 17 7.56 12.71 19.42
CA LYS A 17 6.15 13.13 19.45
C LYS A 17 5.54 13.30 18.06
N ARG A 18 6.36 13.60 17.04
CA ARG A 18 5.88 13.98 15.69
C ARG A 18 6.16 12.95 14.62
N SER A 19 7.05 12.00 14.85
CA SER A 19 7.43 11.00 13.84
C SER A 19 7.56 9.61 14.46
N MET A 20 7.13 8.60 13.70
CA MET A 20 7.37 7.21 14.05
C MET A 20 8.86 6.89 13.98
N PRO A 21 9.39 6.12 14.93
CA PRO A 21 10.81 5.74 14.93
C PRO A 21 11.16 4.96 13.67
N LYS A 22 12.25 5.36 13.03
CA LYS A 22 12.87 4.60 11.95
C LYS A 22 14.35 4.94 11.87
N PHE A 23 15.16 3.94 11.58
CA PHE A 23 16.60 4.06 11.47
C PHE A 23 17.16 3.06 10.46
N TYR A 24 18.36 3.33 9.98
CA TYR A 24 19.10 2.45 9.09
C TYR A 24 20.08 1.62 9.89
N GLN A 25 20.36 0.43 9.38
CA GLN A 25 21.43 -0.43 9.86
C GLN A 25 22.56 -0.48 8.81
N ASP A 26 23.76 -0.81 9.25
CA ASP A 26 24.88 -1.02 8.36
C ASP A 26 24.64 -2.29 7.52
N ASN A 27 24.93 -2.20 6.21
CA ASN A 27 24.73 -3.30 5.26
C ASN A 27 25.58 -4.54 5.59
N VAL A 28 26.80 -4.32 6.11
CA VAL A 28 27.78 -5.39 6.40
C VAL A 28 27.47 -6.07 7.75
N LYS A 29 26.97 -5.28 8.71
CA LYS A 29 26.79 -5.74 10.08
C LYS A 29 25.46 -6.44 10.33
N ILE A 30 24.48 -6.24 9.44
CA ILE A 30 23.21 -6.95 9.54
C ILE A 30 23.36 -8.39 9.06
N GLN A 31 22.81 -9.32 9.82
CA GLN A 31 22.81 -10.76 9.46
C GLN A 31 21.42 -11.34 9.71
N PHE A 32 21.00 -12.23 8.84
CA PHE A 32 19.75 -12.96 8.97
C PHE A 32 19.99 -14.44 9.19
N SER A 33 19.18 -15.03 10.05
CA SER A 33 18.95 -16.46 10.10
C SER A 33 17.49 -16.74 9.72
N ASN A 34 17.11 -18.00 9.57
CA ASN A 34 15.71 -18.33 9.25
C ASN A 34 14.70 -17.74 10.21
N THR A 35 15.06 -17.48 11.46
CA THR A 35 14.14 -17.07 12.53
C THR A 35 14.50 -15.76 13.21
N HIS A 36 15.72 -15.25 13.03
CA HIS A 36 16.22 -14.06 13.71
C HIS A 36 16.98 -13.13 12.78
N VAL A 37 17.06 -11.87 13.18
CA VAL A 37 17.94 -10.87 12.58
C VAL A 37 18.92 -10.36 13.64
N LYS A 38 20.18 -10.23 13.27
CA LYS A 38 21.21 -9.58 14.10
C LYS A 38 21.24 -8.10 13.76
N LEU A 39 21.06 -7.24 14.75
CA LEU A 39 21.14 -5.80 14.62
C LEU A 39 22.45 -5.28 15.20
N GLU A 40 23.00 -4.22 14.63
CA GLU A 40 24.12 -3.51 15.18
C GLU A 40 23.67 -2.62 16.35
N GLY A 41 24.54 -2.43 17.34
CA GLY A 41 24.48 -1.20 18.13
C GLY A 41 23.97 -1.26 19.55
N PHE A 42 24.15 -2.37 20.24
CA PHE A 42 24.09 -2.29 21.70
C PHE A 42 25.50 -2.17 22.27
N SER A 43 25.91 -0.93 22.56
CA SER A 43 27.18 -0.63 23.23
C SER A 43 27.01 -0.78 24.73
N SER A 44 27.02 -1.99 25.28
CA SER A 44 27.18 -2.15 26.70
C SER A 44 28.59 -2.70 27.02
N SER A 45 29.16 -2.27 28.12
CA SER A 45 30.46 -2.73 28.60
C SER A 45 30.51 -4.18 29.02
N ARG A 46 29.36 -4.85 29.15
CA ARG A 46 29.24 -6.26 29.57
C ARG A 46 29.20 -7.20 28.38
N LYS A 47 30.36 -7.77 28.03
CA LYS A 47 30.56 -8.63 26.84
C LYS A 47 29.65 -9.86 26.74
N ALA A 48 29.32 -10.51 27.84
CA ALA A 48 28.58 -11.79 27.82
C ALA A 48 27.12 -11.69 27.36
N ASN A 49 26.44 -10.57 27.59
CA ASN A 49 25.05 -10.39 27.21
C ASN A 49 24.86 -9.72 25.84
N LYS A 50 25.91 -9.18 25.22
CA LYS A 50 25.86 -8.47 23.94
C LYS A 50 25.38 -9.34 22.78
N GLN A 51 25.83 -10.57 22.71
CA GLN A 51 25.54 -11.46 21.58
C GLN A 51 24.09 -11.90 21.54
N LYS A 52 23.46 -12.15 22.70
CA LYS A 52 22.05 -12.56 22.77
C LYS A 52 21.07 -11.42 22.53
N LEU A 53 21.38 -10.19 22.99
CA LEU A 53 20.50 -9.03 22.80
C LEU A 53 20.49 -8.48 21.39
N ASN A 54 21.50 -8.75 20.58
CA ASN A 54 21.59 -8.29 19.20
C ASN A 54 20.75 -9.13 18.23
N TRP A 55 20.36 -10.35 18.63
CA TRP A 55 19.53 -11.24 17.83
C TRP A 55 18.05 -11.04 18.18
N VAL A 56 17.29 -10.47 17.26
CA VAL A 56 15.85 -10.22 17.43
C VAL A 56 15.08 -11.27 16.63
N ARG A 57 14.11 -11.92 17.27
CA ARG A 57 13.26 -12.90 16.61
C ARG A 57 12.35 -12.23 15.59
N LEU A 58 12.27 -12.80 14.39
CA LEU A 58 11.35 -12.41 13.34
C LEU A 58 10.00 -13.11 13.53
N ALA A 59 8.91 -12.40 13.19
CA ALA A 59 7.58 -13.00 13.15
C ALA A 59 7.35 -13.81 11.87
N GLU A 60 8.03 -13.42 10.78
CA GLU A 60 8.01 -14.12 9.50
C GLU A 60 9.34 -14.89 9.35
N HIS A 61 9.28 -16.19 9.09
CA HIS A 61 10.45 -17.04 8.97
C HIS A 61 10.73 -17.38 7.50
N GLY A 62 12.01 -17.56 7.15
CA GLY A 62 12.44 -18.05 5.83
C GLY A 62 12.16 -17.10 4.65
N ARG A 63 11.73 -15.85 4.91
CA ARG A 63 11.37 -14.90 3.86
C ARG A 63 12.56 -14.20 3.21
N ILE A 64 13.65 -14.06 3.96
CA ILE A 64 14.88 -13.41 3.50
C ILE A 64 15.93 -14.50 3.39
N SER A 65 16.56 -14.61 2.21
CA SER A 65 17.67 -15.53 1.99
C SER A 65 18.82 -15.18 2.92
N THR A 66 19.42 -16.19 3.57
CA THR A 66 20.56 -16.03 4.48
C THR A 66 21.86 -15.74 3.75
N ASP A 67 21.95 -16.11 2.48
CA ASP A 67 23.17 -16.02 1.66
C ASP A 67 23.15 -14.81 0.71
N ALA A 68 22.17 -13.93 0.85
CA ALA A 68 22.03 -12.78 -0.01
C ALA A 68 22.85 -11.60 0.49
N LYS A 69 23.27 -10.74 -0.44
CA LYS A 69 23.84 -9.43 -0.13
C LYS A 69 22.72 -8.48 0.22
N TYR A 70 22.73 -7.94 1.43
CA TYR A 70 21.71 -7.02 1.92
C TYR A 70 22.11 -5.58 1.65
N MET A 71 21.16 -4.81 1.11
CA MET A 71 21.34 -3.38 0.85
C MET A 71 20.23 -2.57 1.52
N ASN A 72 20.60 -1.36 1.98
CA ASN A 72 19.69 -0.38 2.59
C ASN A 72 18.78 -0.96 3.69
N PRO A 73 19.29 -1.72 4.67
CA PRO A 73 18.45 -2.28 5.72
C PRO A 73 17.86 -1.15 6.57
N ARG A 74 16.55 -1.17 6.69
CA ARG A 74 15.79 -0.15 7.42
C ARG A 74 14.87 -0.78 8.44
N ILE A 75 14.93 -0.28 9.67
CA ILE A 75 14.01 -0.63 10.73
C ILE A 75 13.04 0.51 10.93
N SER A 76 11.75 0.19 11.01
CA SER A 76 10.67 1.16 11.17
C SER A 76 9.59 0.64 12.11
N PHE A 77 8.97 1.54 12.86
CA PHE A 77 7.84 1.26 13.73
C PHE A 77 6.57 1.89 13.15
N ASP A 78 5.49 1.12 13.06
CA ASP A 78 4.21 1.58 12.50
C ASP A 78 3.18 1.97 13.56
N GLY A 79 3.60 2.00 14.83
CA GLY A 79 2.74 2.26 16.00
C GLY A 79 2.23 0.98 16.68
N LEU A 80 2.37 -0.19 16.04
CA LEU A 80 2.03 -1.50 16.59
C LEU A 80 3.18 -2.48 16.56
N ASN A 81 3.85 -2.56 15.43
CA ASN A 81 4.89 -3.54 15.13
C ASN A 81 6.16 -2.84 14.64
N TRP A 82 7.28 -3.49 14.89
CA TRP A 82 8.54 -3.16 14.25
C TRP A 82 8.67 -3.94 12.96
N TRP A 83 9.11 -3.29 11.91
CA TRP A 83 9.33 -3.84 10.60
C TRP A 83 10.78 -3.68 10.21
N ILE A 84 11.33 -4.70 9.57
CA ILE A 84 12.61 -4.62 8.90
C ILE A 84 12.40 -4.79 7.40
N SER A 85 13.04 -3.95 6.61
CA SER A 85 13.06 -4.04 5.16
C SER A 85 14.50 -3.99 4.67
N VAL A 86 14.83 -4.85 3.74
CA VAL A 86 16.12 -4.92 3.07
C VAL A 86 15.90 -5.04 1.58
N CYS A 87 16.82 -4.50 0.79
CA CYS A 87 16.90 -4.77 -0.63
C CYS A 87 17.81 -5.98 -0.83
N VAL A 88 17.38 -6.90 -1.68
CA VAL A 88 18.11 -8.09 -2.07
C VAL A 88 18.11 -8.16 -3.59
N GLU A 89 19.24 -8.47 -4.19
CA GLU A 89 19.33 -8.68 -5.63
C GLU A 89 18.80 -10.08 -5.96
N PHE A 90 17.90 -10.14 -6.94
CA PHE A 90 17.44 -11.39 -7.54
C PHE A 90 17.88 -11.42 -9.00
N PRO A 91 18.22 -12.60 -9.53
CA PRO A 91 18.49 -12.73 -10.96
C PRO A 91 17.23 -12.40 -11.77
N ASP A 92 17.41 -11.68 -12.88
CA ASP A 92 16.33 -11.40 -13.82
C ASP A 92 15.86 -12.69 -14.49
N CYS A 93 14.66 -13.11 -14.17
CA CYS A 93 14.02 -14.25 -14.84
C CYS A 93 13.11 -13.73 -15.95
N LYS A 94 13.52 -13.87 -17.20
CA LYS A 94 12.65 -13.59 -18.34
C LYS A 94 11.57 -14.66 -18.41
N GLU A 95 10.33 -14.28 -18.26
CA GLU A 95 9.19 -15.18 -18.43
C GLU A 95 8.77 -15.22 -19.91
N ILE A 96 8.30 -16.38 -20.37
CA ILE A 96 7.67 -16.52 -21.68
C ILE A 96 6.26 -15.94 -21.56
N LEU A 97 5.97 -14.92 -22.37
CA LEU A 97 4.67 -14.25 -22.39
C LEU A 97 3.76 -14.87 -23.46
N ASN A 98 2.46 -14.79 -23.25
CA ASN A 98 1.45 -15.14 -24.25
C ASN A 98 1.33 -14.00 -25.29
N ASP A 99 0.72 -14.27 -26.45
CA ASP A 99 0.50 -13.24 -27.47
C ASP A 99 -0.70 -12.32 -27.14
N ASP A 100 -1.51 -12.67 -26.16
CA ASP A 100 -2.72 -11.96 -25.79
C ASP A 100 -2.44 -10.66 -25.03
N GLY A 101 -3.33 -9.68 -25.23
CA GLY A 101 -3.37 -8.44 -24.46
C GLY A 101 -4.56 -8.39 -23.51
N VAL A 102 -4.41 -7.71 -22.40
CA VAL A 102 -5.48 -7.52 -21.41
C VAL A 102 -5.75 -6.04 -21.19
N GLY A 103 -6.97 -5.58 -21.51
CA GLY A 103 -7.47 -4.26 -21.11
C GLY A 103 -8.06 -4.30 -19.71
N ILE A 104 -7.80 -3.26 -18.88
CA ILE A 104 -8.31 -3.15 -17.51
C ILE A 104 -9.00 -1.80 -17.34
N ASP A 105 -10.30 -1.85 -17.03
CA ASP A 105 -11.09 -0.70 -16.58
C ASP A 105 -11.17 -0.72 -15.05
N LEU A 106 -10.74 0.38 -14.40
CA LEU A 106 -10.78 0.55 -12.95
C LEU A 106 -12.02 1.34 -12.54
N GLY A 107 -12.82 0.75 -11.66
CA GLY A 107 -14.10 1.33 -11.29
C GLY A 107 -14.39 1.37 -9.78
N ILE A 108 -15.46 2.09 -9.44
CA ILE A 108 -15.99 2.20 -8.07
C ILE A 108 -16.95 1.03 -7.75
N LYS A 109 -17.69 0.56 -8.75
CA LYS A 109 -18.64 -0.55 -8.58
C LYS A 109 -17.89 -1.86 -8.37
N ASP A 110 -17.01 -2.15 -9.27
CA ASP A 110 -16.02 -3.21 -9.21
C ASP A 110 -14.63 -2.58 -9.17
N LEU A 111 -13.64 -3.26 -8.63
CA LEU A 111 -12.27 -2.74 -8.56
C LEU A 111 -11.64 -2.67 -9.95
N ALA A 112 -11.79 -3.74 -10.70
CA ALA A 112 -11.27 -3.85 -12.05
C ALA A 112 -12.18 -4.76 -12.89
N VAL A 113 -12.36 -4.42 -14.15
CA VAL A 113 -13.02 -5.22 -15.18
C VAL A 113 -12.02 -5.42 -16.31
N CYS A 114 -11.73 -6.67 -16.62
CA CYS A 114 -10.81 -7.02 -17.68
C CYS A 114 -11.54 -7.26 -19.00
N SER A 115 -10.85 -7.08 -20.13
CA SER A 115 -11.37 -7.28 -21.49
C SER A 115 -11.87 -8.72 -21.76
N ASP A 116 -11.36 -9.70 -21.02
CA ASP A 116 -11.79 -11.09 -21.01
C ASP A 116 -13.05 -11.35 -20.16
N ALA A 117 -13.80 -10.31 -19.81
CA ALA A 117 -15.00 -10.32 -18.99
C ALA A 117 -14.78 -10.73 -17.52
N VAL A 118 -13.55 -10.93 -17.06
CA VAL A 118 -13.25 -11.19 -15.65
C VAL A 118 -13.43 -9.91 -14.83
N LYS A 119 -14.19 -10.02 -13.73
CA LYS A 119 -14.54 -8.89 -12.86
C LYS A 119 -14.03 -9.10 -11.45
N TYR A 120 -13.28 -8.13 -10.95
CA TYR A 120 -12.81 -8.08 -9.58
C TYR A 120 -13.70 -7.15 -8.75
N LYS A 121 -14.47 -7.73 -7.85
CA LYS A 121 -15.45 -7.00 -7.03
C LYS A 121 -14.79 -5.99 -6.11
N ASN A 122 -15.52 -4.94 -5.75
CA ASN A 122 -15.07 -3.97 -4.76
C ASN A 122 -15.09 -4.58 -3.35
N ILE A 123 -13.92 -4.88 -2.77
CA ILE A 123 -13.78 -5.49 -1.43
C ILE A 123 -14.39 -4.63 -0.31
N ASN A 124 -14.48 -3.31 -0.51
CA ASN A 124 -15.08 -2.39 0.46
C ASN A 124 -16.58 -2.60 0.65
N LYS A 125 -17.25 -3.23 -0.33
CA LYS A 125 -18.67 -3.61 -0.25
C LYS A 125 -18.90 -4.90 0.53
N SER A 126 -17.85 -5.66 0.85
CA SER A 126 -17.99 -6.91 1.60
C SER A 126 -18.51 -6.68 3.03
N GLN A 127 -19.28 -7.64 3.53
CA GLN A 127 -19.83 -7.57 4.90
C GLN A 127 -18.71 -7.45 5.95
N LYS A 128 -17.59 -8.14 5.74
CA LYS A 128 -16.42 -8.10 6.63
C LYS A 128 -15.84 -6.70 6.77
N VAL A 129 -15.62 -6.00 5.64
CA VAL A 129 -15.09 -4.63 5.65
C VAL A 129 -16.11 -3.66 6.24
N LYS A 130 -17.39 -3.74 5.84
CA LYS A 130 -18.47 -2.91 6.41
C LYS A 130 -18.58 -3.07 7.93
N LYS A 131 -18.47 -4.29 8.46
CA LYS A 131 -18.47 -4.55 9.91
C LYS A 131 -17.29 -3.90 10.62
N LEU A 132 -16.09 -4.01 10.05
CA LEU A 132 -14.88 -3.38 10.59
C LEU A 132 -14.96 -1.85 10.55
N GLU A 133 -15.46 -1.26 9.48
CA GLU A 133 -15.68 0.19 9.37
C GLU A 133 -16.68 0.69 10.42
N LYS A 134 -17.78 -0.04 10.64
CA LYS A 134 -18.77 0.28 11.69
C LYS A 134 -18.12 0.24 13.08
N GLN A 135 -17.31 -0.78 13.36
CA GLN A 135 -16.57 -0.91 14.64
C GLN A 135 -15.56 0.25 14.82
N LYS A 136 -14.82 0.60 13.76
CA LYS A 136 -13.89 1.72 13.75
C LYS A 136 -14.59 3.03 14.10
N ARG A 137 -15.70 3.35 13.43
CA ARG A 137 -16.49 4.58 13.70
C ARG A 137 -17.01 4.64 15.14
N ARG A 138 -17.52 3.51 15.67
CA ARG A 138 -17.97 3.44 17.07
C ARG A 138 -16.82 3.76 18.04
N LEU A 139 -15.64 3.20 17.77
CA LEU A 139 -14.46 3.42 18.59
C LEU A 139 -13.96 4.87 18.51
N GLN A 140 -13.96 5.48 17.31
CA GLN A 140 -13.62 6.90 17.14
C GLN A 140 -14.55 7.81 17.94
N ARG A 141 -15.86 7.59 17.87
CA ARG A 141 -16.84 8.34 18.68
C ARG A 141 -16.61 8.16 20.18
N SER A 142 -16.27 6.94 20.63
CA SER A 142 -15.98 6.66 22.04
C SER A 142 -14.71 7.38 22.50
N ILE A 143 -13.68 7.46 21.65
CA ILE A 143 -12.45 8.19 21.95
C ILE A 143 -12.74 9.70 22.04
N SER A 144 -13.46 10.29 21.07
CA SER A 144 -13.83 11.71 21.07
C SER A 144 -14.58 12.09 22.34
N ARG A 145 -15.61 11.31 22.72
CA ARG A 145 -16.35 11.55 23.97
C ARG A 145 -15.45 11.44 25.22
N SER A 146 -14.48 10.52 25.22
CA SER A 146 -13.55 10.39 26.35
C SER A 146 -12.61 11.59 26.44
N TYR A 147 -12.20 12.17 25.32
CA TYR A 147 -11.42 13.39 25.28
C TYR A 147 -12.23 14.57 25.85
N GLU A 148 -13.45 14.77 25.36
CA GLU A 148 -14.32 15.85 25.85
C GLU A 148 -14.55 15.77 27.37
N LYS A 149 -14.82 14.56 27.91
CA LYS A 149 -14.99 14.35 29.36
C LYS A 149 -13.72 14.63 30.17
N ASN A 150 -12.54 14.48 29.55
CA ASN A 150 -11.26 14.67 30.23
C ASN A 150 -10.58 16.01 29.86
N LYS A 151 -11.35 16.95 29.34
CA LYS A 151 -10.88 18.31 29.03
C LYS A 151 -10.60 19.06 30.33
N LYS A 152 -9.42 19.66 30.44
CA LYS A 152 -9.01 20.56 31.56
C LYS A 152 -8.59 21.88 30.95
N GLY A 153 -9.44 22.89 31.07
CA GLY A 153 -9.26 24.16 30.37
C GLY A 153 -9.21 23.96 28.87
N GLU A 154 -8.18 24.47 28.21
CA GLU A 154 -7.96 24.29 26.75
C GLU A 154 -7.23 22.99 26.41
N SER A 155 -6.73 22.22 27.37
CA SER A 155 -5.97 21.02 27.14
C SER A 155 -6.77 19.74 27.35
N TYR A 156 -6.43 18.67 26.58
CA TYR A 156 -7.03 17.36 26.73
C TYR A 156 -6.08 16.40 27.45
N CYS A 157 -6.56 15.77 28.52
CA CYS A 157 -5.80 14.78 29.25
C CYS A 157 -5.98 13.38 28.63
N LYS A 158 -4.89 12.67 28.38
CA LYS A 158 -4.91 11.27 27.98
C LYS A 158 -4.93 10.36 29.18
N THR A 159 -6.08 9.75 29.44
CA THR A 159 -6.20 8.67 30.42
C THR A 159 -5.72 7.34 29.85
N ASN A 160 -5.35 6.39 30.71
CA ASN A 160 -4.95 5.03 30.27
C ASN A 160 -6.03 4.34 29.42
N ASN A 161 -7.31 4.59 29.70
CA ASN A 161 -8.42 4.03 28.93
C ASN A 161 -8.47 4.64 27.52
N VAL A 162 -8.19 5.93 27.34
CA VAL A 162 -8.09 6.57 26.03
C VAL A 162 -6.93 5.97 25.25
N ILE A 163 -5.74 5.80 25.86
CA ILE A 163 -4.57 5.19 25.22
C ILE A 163 -4.88 3.76 24.75
N LYS A 164 -5.56 2.95 25.56
CA LYS A 164 -5.99 1.60 25.16
C LYS A 164 -6.95 1.62 23.96
N LYS A 165 -7.92 2.55 23.95
CA LYS A 165 -8.86 2.71 22.83
C LYS A 165 -8.17 3.19 21.56
N GLU A 166 -7.24 4.14 21.65
CA GLU A 166 -6.42 4.60 20.52
C GLU A 166 -5.60 3.45 19.90
N LYS A 167 -4.96 2.63 20.73
CA LYS A 167 -4.23 1.44 20.28
C LYS A 167 -5.14 0.44 19.59
N LEU A 168 -6.36 0.25 20.09
CA LEU A 168 -7.36 -0.61 19.44
C LEU A 168 -7.82 -0.01 18.10
N LEU A 169 -8.04 1.30 18.02
CA LEU A 169 -8.37 2.01 16.78
C LEU A 169 -7.28 1.84 15.73
N LEU A 170 -6.01 1.98 16.15
CA LEU A 170 -4.86 1.75 15.27
C LEU A 170 -4.85 0.31 14.73
N LYS A 171 -5.07 -0.70 15.57
CA LYS A 171 -5.20 -2.10 15.13
C LYS A 171 -6.32 -2.30 14.10
N ARG A 172 -7.48 -1.63 14.27
CA ARG A 172 -8.59 -1.71 13.31
C ARG A 172 -8.22 -1.06 11.97
N ASN A 173 -7.55 0.11 12.02
CA ASN A 173 -7.07 0.78 10.80
C ASN A 173 -6.06 -0.08 10.04
N HIS A 174 -5.08 -0.67 10.72
CA HIS A 174 -4.12 -1.59 10.10
C HIS A 174 -4.81 -2.78 9.45
N ARG A 175 -5.77 -3.40 10.14
CA ARG A 175 -6.52 -4.54 9.59
C ARG A 175 -7.28 -4.18 8.32
N LEU A 176 -7.97 -3.02 8.30
CA LEU A 176 -8.67 -2.53 7.10
C LEU A 176 -7.69 -2.27 5.95
N THR A 177 -6.58 -1.58 6.24
CA THR A 177 -5.54 -1.31 5.24
C THR A 177 -4.93 -2.60 4.68
N ASN A 178 -4.66 -3.58 5.54
CA ASN A 178 -4.08 -4.86 5.12
C ASN A 178 -5.06 -5.68 4.28
N ILE A 179 -6.35 -5.69 4.62
CA ILE A 179 -7.38 -6.37 3.79
C ILE A 179 -7.41 -5.76 2.39
N ARG A 180 -7.44 -4.42 2.28
CA ARG A 180 -7.47 -3.70 0.99
C ARG A 180 -6.21 -3.95 0.17
N LYS A 181 -5.03 -3.80 0.80
CA LYS A 181 -3.75 -4.04 0.13
C LYS A 181 -3.59 -5.49 -0.33
N ASN A 182 -3.95 -6.45 0.52
CA ASN A 182 -3.86 -7.86 0.18
C ASN A 182 -4.75 -8.20 -1.00
N TYR A 183 -6.00 -7.74 -0.98
CA TYR A 183 -6.93 -7.95 -2.09
C TYR A 183 -6.41 -7.36 -3.40
N LEU A 184 -5.92 -6.12 -3.35
CA LEU A 184 -5.34 -5.43 -4.48
C LEU A 184 -4.11 -6.18 -5.03
N ASN A 185 -3.22 -6.65 -4.14
CA ASN A 185 -2.05 -7.43 -4.53
C ASN A 185 -2.40 -8.77 -5.16
N GLN A 186 -3.42 -9.46 -4.65
CA GLN A 186 -3.93 -10.71 -5.21
C GLN A 186 -4.50 -10.47 -6.61
N THR A 187 -5.38 -9.47 -6.77
CA THR A 187 -5.95 -9.09 -8.06
C THR A 187 -4.86 -8.82 -9.10
N ILE A 188 -3.87 -7.99 -8.78
CA ILE A 188 -2.77 -7.68 -9.69
C ILE A 188 -1.95 -8.93 -10.00
N SER A 189 -1.68 -9.77 -8.99
CA SER A 189 -0.93 -11.01 -9.21
C SER A 189 -1.67 -11.97 -10.12
N GLU A 190 -2.98 -12.12 -9.98
CA GLU A 190 -3.80 -12.95 -10.86
C GLU A 190 -3.75 -12.47 -12.31
N ILE A 191 -3.86 -11.15 -12.54
CA ILE A 191 -3.80 -10.55 -13.87
C ILE A 191 -2.42 -10.78 -14.50
N VAL A 192 -1.35 -10.45 -13.76
CA VAL A 192 0.03 -10.54 -14.25
C VAL A 192 0.47 -12.01 -14.45
N ASN A 193 0.00 -12.93 -13.62
CA ASN A 193 0.34 -14.36 -13.72
C ASN A 193 -0.29 -15.06 -14.92
N ARG A 194 -1.24 -14.42 -15.63
CA ARG A 194 -1.71 -14.87 -16.95
C ARG A 194 -0.66 -14.67 -18.03
N LYS A 195 0.41 -13.90 -17.74
CA LYS A 195 1.55 -13.62 -18.62
C LYS A 195 1.14 -13.01 -19.97
N PRO A 196 0.25 -11.99 -19.99
CA PRO A 196 -0.13 -11.35 -21.24
C PRO A 196 1.08 -10.61 -21.84
N ARG A 197 1.12 -10.46 -23.16
CA ARG A 197 2.14 -9.68 -23.86
C ARG A 197 2.09 -8.21 -23.44
N PHE A 198 0.88 -7.65 -23.31
CA PHE A 198 0.68 -6.29 -22.84
C PHE A 198 -0.55 -6.17 -21.95
N ILE A 199 -0.53 -5.17 -21.08
CA ILE A 199 -1.69 -4.76 -20.29
C ILE A 199 -1.99 -3.31 -20.62
N CYS A 200 -3.24 -2.99 -20.95
CA CYS A 200 -3.72 -1.64 -21.19
C CYS A 200 -4.58 -1.16 -20.02
N ILE A 201 -4.31 0.03 -19.50
CA ILE A 201 -5.03 0.64 -18.36
C ILE A 201 -5.30 2.12 -18.65
N GLU A 202 -6.43 2.66 -18.15
CA GLU A 202 -6.75 4.08 -18.28
C GLU A 202 -5.87 4.99 -17.41
N ASP A 203 -5.57 6.21 -17.90
CA ASP A 203 -4.93 7.26 -17.10
C ASP A 203 -5.96 7.98 -16.22
N LEU A 204 -6.32 7.36 -15.10
CA LEU A 204 -7.25 7.96 -14.16
C LEU A 204 -6.65 9.18 -13.45
N ASN A 205 -7.33 10.33 -13.52
CA ASN A 205 -6.97 11.51 -12.74
C ASN A 205 -7.37 11.35 -11.26
N VAL A 206 -6.65 10.48 -10.55
CA VAL A 206 -6.93 10.17 -9.13
C VAL A 206 -6.88 11.43 -8.27
N SER A 207 -5.95 12.36 -8.52
CA SER A 207 -5.83 13.60 -7.77
C SER A 207 -7.03 14.53 -7.98
N GLY A 208 -7.56 14.61 -9.20
CA GLY A 208 -8.80 15.32 -9.51
C GLY A 208 -10.01 14.66 -8.87
N MET A 209 -10.13 13.34 -8.95
CA MET A 209 -11.22 12.59 -8.30
C MET A 209 -11.21 12.76 -6.77
N MET A 210 -10.05 12.86 -6.14
CA MET A 210 -9.91 13.10 -4.70
C MET A 210 -10.39 14.49 -4.25
N LYS A 211 -10.45 15.47 -5.14
CA LYS A 211 -11.02 16.79 -4.84
C LYS A 211 -12.55 16.75 -4.75
N ASN A 212 -13.19 15.78 -5.37
CA ASN A 212 -14.63 15.61 -5.31
C ASN A 212 -15.02 15.04 -3.93
N ARG A 213 -15.76 15.84 -3.16
CA ARG A 213 -16.18 15.55 -1.78
C ARG A 213 -16.98 14.24 -1.66
N HIS A 214 -17.76 13.87 -2.67
CA HIS A 214 -18.59 12.67 -2.67
C HIS A 214 -17.81 11.41 -3.07
N LEU A 215 -16.77 11.55 -3.89
CA LEU A 215 -16.00 10.43 -4.43
C LEU A 215 -14.69 10.16 -3.66
N SER A 216 -14.12 11.19 -3.04
CA SER A 216 -12.77 11.13 -2.43
C SER A 216 -12.57 9.94 -1.51
N LYS A 217 -13.54 9.66 -0.64
CA LYS A 217 -13.47 8.51 0.27
C LYS A 217 -13.41 7.17 -0.47
N VAL A 218 -14.27 6.98 -1.46
CA VAL A 218 -14.38 5.72 -2.20
C VAL A 218 -13.14 5.51 -3.07
N VAL A 219 -12.67 6.56 -3.73
CA VAL A 219 -11.44 6.55 -4.54
C VAL A 219 -10.22 6.20 -3.67
N GLN A 220 -10.10 6.82 -2.49
CA GLN A 220 -9.05 6.50 -1.53
C GLN A 220 -9.12 5.03 -1.06
N GLU A 221 -10.32 4.53 -0.79
CA GLU A 221 -10.54 3.16 -0.32
C GLU A 221 -10.28 2.10 -1.39
N GLN A 222 -10.47 2.42 -2.67
CA GLN A 222 -10.14 1.56 -3.82
C GLN A 222 -8.63 1.49 -4.07
N GLY A 223 -7.90 2.60 -3.83
CA GLY A 223 -6.45 2.63 -3.97
C GLY A 223 -5.97 2.57 -5.42
N PHE A 224 -6.64 3.23 -6.37
CA PHE A 224 -6.30 3.24 -7.81
C PHE A 224 -4.84 3.61 -8.08
N PHE A 225 -4.31 4.61 -7.37
CA PHE A 225 -2.91 4.99 -7.49
C PHE A 225 -1.97 3.82 -7.10
N LEU A 226 -2.30 3.12 -6.01
CA LEU A 226 -1.50 1.98 -5.56
C LEU A 226 -1.61 0.80 -6.53
N PHE A 227 -2.80 0.59 -7.11
CA PHE A 227 -3.03 -0.42 -8.14
C PHE A 227 -2.10 -0.18 -9.33
N ARG A 228 -2.13 1.04 -9.91
CA ARG A 228 -1.28 1.42 -11.04
C ARG A 228 0.20 1.23 -10.71
N LYS A 229 0.67 1.74 -9.56
CA LYS A 229 2.09 1.64 -9.16
C LYS A 229 2.56 0.21 -8.98
N GLN A 230 1.73 -0.66 -8.44
CA GLN A 230 2.08 -2.06 -8.30
C GLN A 230 2.02 -2.84 -9.62
N LEU A 231 1.06 -2.48 -10.48
CA LEU A 231 0.97 -3.04 -11.81
C LEU A 231 2.21 -2.66 -12.64
N GLU A 232 2.62 -1.37 -12.63
CA GLU A 232 3.85 -0.89 -13.27
C GLU A 232 5.08 -1.70 -12.82
N TYR A 233 5.24 -1.87 -11.52
CA TYR A 233 6.35 -2.64 -10.95
C TYR A 233 6.34 -4.11 -11.42
N LYS A 234 5.19 -4.78 -11.30
CA LYS A 234 5.10 -6.21 -11.66
C LYS A 234 5.19 -6.47 -13.16
N CYS A 235 4.68 -5.56 -13.98
CA CYS A 235 4.83 -5.65 -15.43
C CYS A 235 6.31 -5.50 -15.82
N SER A 236 7.00 -4.52 -15.25
CA SER A 236 8.43 -4.33 -15.47
C SER A 236 9.26 -5.55 -15.04
N ASP A 237 8.94 -6.14 -13.89
CA ASP A 237 9.61 -7.33 -13.35
C ASP A 237 9.47 -8.57 -14.26
N LYS A 238 8.31 -8.70 -14.92
CA LYS A 238 8.00 -9.85 -15.79
C LYS A 238 8.18 -9.59 -17.30
N GLY A 239 8.61 -8.41 -17.70
CA GLY A 239 8.77 -8.03 -19.08
C GLY A 239 7.45 -7.79 -19.83
N ILE A 240 6.32 -7.61 -19.12
CA ILE A 240 5.02 -7.30 -19.69
C ILE A 240 4.97 -5.82 -20.08
N GLN A 241 4.54 -5.51 -21.31
CA GLN A 241 4.37 -4.13 -21.73
C GLN A 241 3.14 -3.51 -21.06
N LEU A 242 3.32 -2.44 -20.28
CA LEU A 242 2.21 -1.67 -19.72
C LEU A 242 1.90 -0.48 -20.62
N ILE A 243 0.70 -0.44 -21.17
CA ILE A 243 0.18 0.66 -21.99
C ILE A 243 -0.79 1.47 -21.15
N VAL A 244 -0.57 2.77 -21.08
CA VAL A 244 -1.50 3.69 -20.40
C VAL A 244 -2.26 4.44 -21.49
N ALA A 245 -3.56 4.16 -21.59
CA ALA A 245 -4.42 4.83 -22.56
C ALA A 245 -4.57 6.32 -22.22
N ASP A 246 -4.68 7.14 -23.23
CA ASP A 246 -4.92 8.58 -23.03
C ASP A 246 -6.20 8.81 -22.22
N ARG A 247 -6.18 9.82 -21.35
CA ARG A 247 -7.30 10.16 -20.47
C ARG A 247 -8.58 10.50 -21.22
N PHE A 248 -8.44 11.07 -22.41
CA PHE A 248 -9.56 11.52 -23.23
C PHE A 248 -9.89 10.52 -24.35
N TYR A 249 -9.24 9.36 -24.34
CA TYR A 249 -9.56 8.29 -25.28
C TYR A 249 -11.03 7.86 -25.13
N PRO A 250 -11.85 7.93 -26.19
CA PRO A 250 -13.29 7.71 -26.10
C PRO A 250 -13.66 6.21 -26.00
N SER A 251 -13.06 5.48 -25.07
CA SER A 251 -13.19 4.03 -24.92
C SER A 251 -14.65 3.54 -24.85
N SER A 252 -15.52 4.31 -24.16
CA SER A 252 -16.94 3.97 -24.04
C SER A 252 -17.80 4.33 -25.26
N LYS A 253 -17.30 5.19 -26.16
CA LYS A 253 -18.02 5.66 -27.36
C LYS A 253 -17.52 5.00 -28.63
N LEU A 254 -16.41 4.28 -28.58
CA LEU A 254 -15.77 3.66 -29.74
C LEU A 254 -16.31 2.23 -29.93
N CYS A 255 -16.82 1.94 -31.10
CA CYS A 255 -17.19 0.56 -31.48
C CYS A 255 -15.95 -0.31 -31.61
N SER A 256 -15.88 -1.42 -30.89
CA SER A 256 -14.75 -2.36 -30.95
C SER A 256 -14.65 -3.10 -32.29
N CYS A 257 -15.75 -3.18 -33.05
CA CYS A 257 -15.79 -3.91 -34.31
C CYS A 257 -15.43 -3.04 -35.52
N CYS A 258 -15.95 -1.80 -35.57
CA CYS A 258 -15.79 -0.96 -36.79
C CYS A 258 -15.06 0.37 -36.54
N GLY A 259 -14.69 0.69 -35.28
CA GLY A 259 -14.00 1.92 -34.94
C GLY A 259 -14.86 3.19 -35.00
N LYS A 260 -16.18 3.10 -35.28
CA LYS A 260 -17.07 4.26 -35.35
C LYS A 260 -17.32 4.82 -33.97
N ILE A 261 -17.27 6.15 -33.81
CA ILE A 261 -17.56 6.84 -32.56
C ILE A 261 -19.04 7.21 -32.53
N LYS A 262 -19.76 6.81 -31.49
CA LYS A 262 -21.15 7.19 -31.21
C LYS A 262 -21.16 8.43 -30.33
N GLU A 263 -21.42 9.59 -30.88
CA GLU A 263 -21.33 10.89 -30.17
C GLU A 263 -22.46 11.09 -29.16
N ASP A 264 -23.65 10.60 -29.46
CA ASP A 264 -24.91 10.76 -28.72
C ASP A 264 -25.10 9.76 -27.57
N LEU A 265 -24.09 8.94 -27.24
CA LEU A 265 -24.14 7.97 -26.15
C LEU A 265 -24.27 8.69 -24.80
N LYS A 266 -25.35 8.41 -24.07
CA LYS A 266 -25.63 8.95 -22.74
C LYS A 266 -24.98 8.08 -21.67
N LEU A 267 -24.66 8.66 -20.50
CA LEU A 267 -24.12 7.93 -19.34
C LEU A 267 -25.05 6.83 -18.81
N SER A 268 -26.35 6.92 -19.10
CA SER A 268 -27.37 5.90 -18.75
C SER A 268 -27.30 4.69 -19.65
N ASP A 269 -26.78 4.83 -20.87
CA ASP A 269 -26.77 3.78 -21.87
C ASP A 269 -25.76 2.69 -21.50
N ARG A 270 -26.18 1.42 -21.59
CA ARG A 270 -25.35 0.27 -21.19
C ARG A 270 -25.02 -0.65 -22.35
N ILE A 271 -25.65 -0.41 -23.48
CA ILE A 271 -25.46 -1.17 -24.74
C ILE A 271 -25.13 -0.16 -25.83
N TYR A 272 -24.12 -0.49 -26.62
CA TYR A 272 -23.67 0.31 -27.74
C TYR A 272 -24.60 0.13 -28.94
#